data_0755b67b0b0f3b24134d4694c5038545
#
_entry.id   0755b67b0b0f3b24134d4694c5038545
#
_cell.length_a   1.000
_cell.length_b   1.000
_cell.length_c   1.000
_cell.angle_alpha   90.00
_cell.angle_beta   90.00
_cell.angle_gamma   90.00
#
_symmetry.space_group_name_H-M   'P 1'
#
loop_
_entity.id
_entity.type
_entity.pdbx_description
1 polymer ?
#
loop_
_entity_poly.entity_id
_entity_poly.type
_entity_poly.pdbx_seq_one_letter_code
_entity_poly.pdbx_strand_id
1 'polypeptide(L)'
;MEKPPFTARLLTLIATLCVLATAATLRDGKMFGIDLSAAESPQQATESDIDTLSIQPDGSIIISTKPIAKDVHGYGGPVPLNIYLSRNGVVDSIVPQANAESPGFFARVIPILSQWQGKTIDEAMRTEVDAVSGATFSSKAVITNVERGLAFAMQHQQTMKVMQSEAESEGFLFSSGWTVGCIASVVVALLGAIVPIFSHNRRWHTVQQVLNVVVLGLWTGTFVSFTLLLRLFSGGIGVDAVGSLAASLLVVIVALLYPLFGRPAHYCAHLCPLGSAQDLAGRLTKRKPALPHKVVKALTTFRQLLWAVLMALMLTGTWTAWMDYELFTAFLYSSASVWVIVLAVVFLVLSVWVPRPYCRFVCPTGSLIKM
;
A
#
# COMPACT_ATOMS: atom_id res chain seq x y z
N MET A 1 -25.61 18.10 25.07
CA MET A 1 -24.90 18.60 23.90
C MET A 1 -25.78 18.33 22.70
N GLU A 2 -26.28 19.37 22.05
CA GLU A 2 -27.06 19.25 20.82
C GLU A 2 -26.24 18.62 19.71
N LYS A 3 -26.85 17.74 18.94
CA LYS A 3 -26.18 17.13 17.78
C LYS A 3 -25.97 18.22 16.73
N PRO A 4 -24.76 18.39 16.18
CA PRO A 4 -24.52 19.40 15.17
C PRO A 4 -25.46 19.17 13.95
N PRO A 5 -25.92 20.24 13.30
CA PRO A 5 -26.81 20.14 12.15
C PRO A 5 -26.13 19.40 10.99
N PHE A 6 -26.90 18.83 10.07
CA PHE A 6 -26.39 18.08 8.92
C PHE A 6 -25.36 18.87 8.09
N THR A 7 -25.63 20.17 7.91
CA THR A 7 -24.71 21.08 7.20
C THR A 7 -23.33 21.18 7.83
N ALA A 8 -23.26 21.27 9.17
CA ALA A 8 -21.98 21.33 9.86
C ALA A 8 -21.21 20.02 9.73
N ARG A 9 -21.88 18.87 9.77
CA ARG A 9 -21.23 17.56 9.56
C ARG A 9 -20.74 17.39 8.12
N LEU A 10 -21.50 17.84 7.14
CA LEU A 10 -21.10 17.82 5.74
C LEU A 10 -19.88 18.70 5.51
N LEU A 11 -19.85 19.88 6.12
CA LEU A 11 -18.73 20.83 5.99
C LEU A 11 -17.46 20.28 6.63
N THR A 12 -17.57 19.65 7.82
CA THR A 12 -16.41 18.98 8.44
C THR A 12 -15.91 17.79 7.63
N LEU A 13 -16.79 17.01 7.02
CA LEU A 13 -16.41 15.92 6.13
C LEU A 13 -15.66 16.44 4.91
N ILE A 14 -16.18 17.46 4.21
CA ILE A 14 -15.53 18.07 3.05
C ILE A 14 -14.16 18.61 3.46
N ALA A 15 -14.06 19.34 4.57
CA ALA A 15 -12.79 19.87 5.04
C ALA A 15 -11.76 18.77 5.31
N THR A 16 -12.16 17.65 5.94
CA THR A 16 -11.25 16.52 6.19
C THR A 16 -10.84 15.81 4.90
N LEU A 17 -11.73 15.66 3.94
CA LEU A 17 -11.40 15.08 2.64
C LEU A 17 -10.45 16.00 1.85
N CYS A 18 -10.65 17.32 1.89
CA CYS A 18 -9.71 18.28 1.29
C CYS A 18 -8.32 18.19 1.93
N VAL A 19 -8.23 18.09 3.26
CA VAL A 19 -6.95 17.93 3.97
C VAL A 19 -6.26 16.61 3.57
N LEU A 20 -7.00 15.52 3.44
CA LEU A 20 -6.44 14.23 2.99
C LEU A 20 -5.99 14.29 1.52
N ALA A 21 -6.76 14.94 0.65
CA ALA A 21 -6.38 15.12 -0.75
C ALA A 21 -5.11 15.97 -0.89
N THR A 22 -5.03 17.10 -0.17
CA THR A 22 -3.81 17.95 -0.19
C THR A 22 -2.60 17.22 0.40
N ALA A 23 -2.78 16.40 1.43
CA ALA A 23 -1.69 15.60 1.98
C ALA A 23 -1.22 14.51 1.00
N ALA A 24 -2.14 13.87 0.26
CA ALA A 24 -1.80 12.90 -0.78
C ALA A 24 -1.00 13.56 -1.92
N THR A 25 -1.43 14.75 -2.38
CA THR A 25 -0.71 15.49 -3.43
C THR A 25 0.66 15.96 -3.00
N LEU A 26 0.82 16.42 -1.76
CA LEU A 26 2.12 16.85 -1.23
C LEU A 26 3.09 15.68 -1.04
N ARG A 27 2.57 14.48 -0.74
CA ARG A 27 3.39 13.28 -0.55
C ARG A 27 3.82 12.65 -1.87
N ASP A 28 2.87 12.42 -2.76
CA ASP A 28 3.07 11.55 -3.93
C ASP A 28 3.14 12.34 -5.26
N GLY A 29 2.90 13.66 -5.21
CA GLY A 29 2.84 14.52 -6.41
C GLY A 29 1.69 14.19 -7.36
N LYS A 30 0.82 13.24 -6.97
CA LYS A 30 -0.28 12.71 -7.77
C LYS A 30 -1.63 12.98 -7.12
N MET A 31 -2.64 13.24 -7.93
CA MET A 31 -4.02 13.37 -7.51
C MET A 31 -4.94 12.55 -8.41
N PHE A 32 -5.61 11.54 -7.86
CA PHE A 32 -6.47 10.60 -8.61
C PHE A 32 -5.79 9.96 -9.82
N GLY A 33 -4.49 9.66 -9.72
CA GLY A 33 -3.69 9.08 -10.80
C GLY A 33 -3.13 10.09 -11.81
N ILE A 34 -3.41 11.39 -11.65
CA ILE A 34 -2.88 12.47 -12.50
C ILE A 34 -1.64 13.06 -11.82
N ASP A 35 -0.50 13.08 -12.50
CA ASP A 35 0.72 13.74 -12.06
C ASP A 35 0.57 15.26 -12.11
N LEU A 36 0.62 15.90 -10.93
CA LEU A 36 0.55 17.37 -10.80
C LEU A 36 1.94 18.01 -10.76
N SER A 37 2.99 17.23 -10.56
CA SER A 37 4.39 17.71 -10.53
C SER A 37 4.92 18.12 -11.90
N ALA A 38 4.20 17.86 -12.98
CA ALA A 38 4.61 18.23 -14.34
C ALA A 38 4.57 19.74 -14.63
N ALA A 39 4.18 20.59 -13.67
CA ALA A 39 4.00 22.02 -13.89
C ALA A 39 5.11 22.94 -13.33
N GLU A 40 6.08 22.49 -12.57
CA GLU A 40 7.17 23.35 -12.05
C GLU A 40 8.53 22.67 -12.08
N SER A 41 9.35 23.14 -13.02
CA SER A 41 10.83 23.29 -13.08
C SER A 41 11.81 22.24 -12.51
N PRO A 42 12.99 22.09 -13.14
CA PRO A 42 13.80 20.89 -13.05
C PRO A 42 14.73 20.92 -11.85
N GLN A 43 14.43 20.17 -10.82
CA GLN A 43 15.48 19.66 -9.93
C GLN A 43 15.60 18.15 -10.15
N GLN A 44 16.70 17.81 -10.76
CA GLN A 44 17.23 16.51 -11.08
C GLN A 44 17.10 15.52 -9.89
N ALA A 45 15.97 14.82 -9.84
CA ALA A 45 15.95 13.43 -9.42
C ALA A 45 15.64 12.67 -10.70
N THR A 46 16.55 11.92 -11.17
CA THR A 46 16.73 11.39 -12.51
C THR A 46 15.45 10.70 -13.03
N GLU A 47 14.75 11.33 -13.97
CA GLU A 47 13.73 10.70 -14.84
C GLU A 47 14.21 9.39 -15.51
N SER A 48 15.54 9.16 -15.48
CA SER A 48 16.19 7.95 -15.99
C SER A 48 15.93 6.70 -15.16
N ASP A 49 15.62 6.80 -13.85
CA ASP A 49 15.51 5.62 -13.00
C ASP A 49 14.12 4.97 -13.05
N ILE A 50 13.08 5.76 -13.30
CA ILE A 50 11.69 5.27 -13.44
C ILE A 50 11.49 4.55 -14.78
N ASP A 51 12.11 5.04 -15.87
CA ASP A 51 12.09 4.40 -17.18
C ASP A 51 13.03 3.18 -17.25
N THR A 52 13.94 3.04 -16.30
CA THR A 52 14.97 1.99 -16.28
C THR A 52 14.48 0.74 -15.55
N LEU A 53 13.65 0.88 -14.50
CA LEU A 53 13.27 -0.20 -13.61
C LEU A 53 11.76 -0.33 -13.55
N SER A 54 11.24 -1.50 -13.92
CA SER A 54 9.82 -1.83 -13.79
C SER A 54 9.65 -3.16 -13.05
N ILE A 55 8.65 -3.23 -12.17
CA ILE A 55 8.32 -4.44 -11.43
C ILE A 55 7.03 -5.02 -11.97
N GLN A 56 7.06 -6.32 -12.22
CA GLN A 56 5.90 -7.08 -12.66
C GLN A 56 5.04 -7.49 -11.45
N PRO A 57 3.74 -7.76 -11.64
CA PRO A 57 2.86 -8.21 -10.56
C PRO A 57 3.28 -9.53 -9.90
N ASP A 58 4.09 -10.34 -10.59
CA ASP A 58 4.68 -11.59 -10.06
C ASP A 58 5.93 -11.37 -9.20
N GLY A 59 6.37 -10.11 -9.04
CA GLY A 59 7.56 -9.70 -8.29
C GLY A 59 8.86 -9.84 -9.08
N SER A 60 8.82 -10.19 -10.37
CA SER A 60 9.98 -10.12 -11.26
C SER A 60 10.29 -8.67 -11.62
N ILE A 61 11.57 -8.39 -11.88
CA ILE A 61 12.07 -7.05 -12.19
C ILE A 61 12.53 -7.01 -13.63
N ILE A 62 12.14 -5.96 -14.34
CA ILE A 62 12.64 -5.67 -15.69
C ILE A 62 13.52 -4.43 -15.63
N ILE A 63 14.76 -4.55 -16.10
CA ILE A 63 15.70 -3.44 -16.25
C ILE A 63 15.85 -3.12 -17.72
N SER A 64 15.42 -1.92 -18.12
CA SER A 64 15.64 -1.41 -19.48
C SER A 64 16.97 -0.69 -19.56
N THR A 65 17.85 -1.11 -20.47
CA THR A 65 19.15 -0.45 -20.66
C THR A 65 19.05 0.80 -21.54
N LYS A 66 17.88 1.06 -22.13
CA LYS A 66 17.66 2.21 -23.03
C LYS A 66 18.02 3.56 -22.42
N PRO A 67 17.67 3.89 -21.16
CA PRO A 67 18.02 5.15 -20.55
C PRO A 67 19.49 5.23 -20.10
N ILE A 68 20.08 4.11 -19.64
CA ILE A 68 21.41 4.07 -18.99
C ILE A 68 22.57 3.79 -19.93
N ALA A 69 22.30 3.36 -21.16
CA ALA A 69 23.30 3.00 -22.15
C ALA A 69 23.07 3.68 -23.52
N LYS A 70 22.60 4.92 -23.51
CA LYS A 70 22.33 5.73 -24.72
C LYS A 70 23.56 5.95 -25.60
N ASP A 71 24.73 5.94 -25.02
CA ASP A 71 26.03 6.12 -25.67
C ASP A 71 26.63 4.82 -26.23
N VAL A 72 26.02 3.68 -25.91
CA VAL A 72 26.50 2.37 -26.40
C VAL A 72 25.85 2.05 -27.76
N HIS A 73 26.69 2.06 -28.79
CA HIS A 73 26.26 1.83 -30.16
C HIS A 73 26.89 0.55 -30.72
N GLY A 74 26.07 -0.23 -31.39
CA GLY A 74 26.52 -1.33 -32.25
C GLY A 74 26.90 -0.81 -33.64
N TYR A 75 26.77 -1.65 -34.66
CA TYR A 75 27.07 -1.27 -36.04
C TYR A 75 25.96 -0.38 -36.64
N GLY A 76 24.71 -0.67 -36.36
CA GLY A 76 23.54 0.05 -36.90
C GLY A 76 23.02 1.17 -35.99
N GLY A 77 23.49 1.26 -34.73
CA GLY A 77 23.01 2.23 -33.75
C GLY A 77 22.91 1.68 -32.33
N PRO A 78 22.11 2.30 -31.45
CA PRO A 78 21.90 1.81 -30.09
C PRO A 78 21.25 0.43 -30.07
N VAL A 79 21.71 -0.44 -29.16
CA VAL A 79 21.18 -1.81 -28.98
C VAL A 79 20.61 -1.97 -27.58
N PRO A 80 19.45 -1.33 -27.25
CA PRO A 80 18.88 -1.42 -25.93
C PRO A 80 18.37 -2.84 -25.65
N LEU A 81 18.46 -3.23 -24.37
CA LEU A 81 18.08 -4.56 -23.88
C LEU A 81 17.09 -4.43 -22.71
N ASN A 82 16.25 -5.43 -22.55
CA ASN A 82 15.49 -5.67 -21.32
C ASN A 82 16.11 -6.86 -20.58
N ILE A 83 16.54 -6.66 -19.35
CA ILE A 83 17.07 -7.69 -18.47
C ILE A 83 15.96 -8.07 -17.50
N TYR A 84 15.52 -9.32 -17.55
CA TYR A 84 14.49 -9.86 -16.65
C TYR A 84 15.18 -10.55 -15.48
N LEU A 85 14.90 -10.09 -14.28
CA LEU A 85 15.41 -10.67 -13.03
C LEU A 85 14.27 -11.34 -12.28
N SER A 86 14.50 -12.56 -11.81
CA SER A 86 13.58 -13.22 -10.89
C SER A 86 13.58 -12.53 -9.52
N ARG A 87 12.63 -12.86 -8.65
CA ARG A 87 12.55 -12.36 -7.28
C ARG A 87 13.85 -12.52 -6.48
N ASN A 88 14.61 -13.57 -6.76
CA ASN A 88 15.83 -13.90 -6.05
C ASN A 88 17.07 -13.20 -6.63
N GLY A 89 16.90 -12.25 -7.57
CA GLY A 89 18.00 -11.57 -8.23
C GLY A 89 18.78 -12.46 -9.21
N VAL A 90 18.14 -13.50 -9.76
CA VAL A 90 18.70 -14.36 -10.80
C VAL A 90 18.25 -13.84 -12.16
N VAL A 91 19.16 -13.76 -13.14
CA VAL A 91 18.85 -13.36 -14.50
C VAL A 91 18.00 -14.48 -15.15
N ASP A 92 16.74 -14.18 -15.41
CA ASP A 92 15.82 -15.12 -16.03
C ASP A 92 15.98 -15.11 -17.56
N SER A 93 15.98 -13.92 -18.15
CA SER A 93 16.20 -13.75 -19.58
C SER A 93 16.69 -12.35 -19.91
N ILE A 94 17.34 -12.21 -21.08
CA ILE A 94 17.74 -10.93 -21.64
C ILE A 94 17.17 -10.84 -23.05
N VAL A 95 16.36 -9.80 -23.31
CA VAL A 95 15.65 -9.65 -24.59
C VAL A 95 16.05 -8.33 -25.24
N PRO A 96 16.57 -8.34 -26.47
CA PRO A 96 16.83 -7.12 -27.20
C PRO A 96 15.53 -6.36 -27.51
N GLN A 97 15.58 -5.04 -27.31
CA GLN A 97 14.52 -4.13 -27.77
C GLN A 97 14.69 -3.83 -29.28
N ALA A 98 13.74 -3.08 -29.82
CA ALA A 98 13.82 -2.61 -31.19
C ALA A 98 15.12 -1.84 -31.43
N ASN A 99 15.91 -2.27 -32.41
CA ASN A 99 17.21 -1.69 -32.75
C ASN A 99 17.36 -1.64 -34.28
N ALA A 100 18.38 -0.92 -34.75
CA ALA A 100 18.67 -0.70 -36.15
C ALA A 100 19.78 -1.62 -36.70
N GLU A 101 20.12 -2.69 -35.98
CA GLU A 101 21.14 -3.63 -36.39
C GLU A 101 20.72 -4.46 -37.59
N SER A 102 21.69 -4.85 -38.42
CA SER A 102 21.42 -5.74 -39.57
C SER A 102 20.97 -7.11 -39.08
N PRO A 103 19.79 -7.62 -39.47
CA PRO A 103 19.21 -8.85 -38.90
C PRO A 103 20.10 -10.07 -39.00
N GLY A 104 20.80 -10.24 -40.12
CA GLY A 104 21.68 -11.39 -40.35
C GLY A 104 22.95 -11.39 -39.47
N PHE A 105 23.49 -10.24 -39.12
CA PHE A 105 24.63 -10.13 -38.21
C PHE A 105 24.18 -10.19 -36.76
N PHE A 106 23.08 -9.54 -36.44
CA PHE A 106 22.53 -9.52 -35.08
C PHE A 106 22.04 -10.88 -34.60
N ALA A 107 21.48 -11.69 -35.51
CA ALA A 107 21.09 -13.07 -35.21
C ALA A 107 22.26 -13.95 -34.70
N ARG A 108 23.51 -13.61 -35.04
CA ARG A 108 24.71 -14.30 -34.51
C ARG A 108 25.06 -13.88 -33.09
N VAL A 109 24.59 -12.71 -32.66
CA VAL A 109 24.86 -12.16 -31.34
C VAL A 109 23.84 -12.68 -30.31
N ILE A 110 22.59 -12.96 -30.71
CA ILE A 110 21.53 -13.41 -29.81
C ILE A 110 21.94 -14.60 -28.91
N PRO A 111 22.65 -15.63 -29.39
CA PRO A 111 23.04 -16.78 -28.56
C PRO A 111 23.93 -16.40 -27.35
N ILE A 112 24.70 -15.31 -27.42
CA ILE A 112 25.56 -14.93 -26.27
C ILE A 112 24.73 -14.50 -25.04
N LEU A 113 23.50 -14.02 -25.23
CA LEU A 113 22.61 -13.59 -24.16
C LEU A 113 22.28 -14.70 -23.16
N SER A 114 22.26 -15.95 -23.62
CA SER A 114 22.02 -17.12 -22.77
C SER A 114 23.15 -17.38 -21.76
N GLN A 115 24.33 -16.80 -21.94
CA GLN A 115 25.47 -17.02 -21.04
C GLN A 115 25.27 -16.39 -19.65
N TRP A 116 24.40 -15.41 -19.52
CA TRP A 116 24.04 -14.79 -18.25
C TRP A 116 22.79 -15.40 -17.60
N GLN A 117 22.02 -16.15 -18.37
CA GLN A 117 20.77 -16.75 -17.91
C GLN A 117 21.01 -17.78 -16.79
N GLY A 118 20.20 -17.76 -15.76
CA GLY A 118 20.28 -18.63 -14.58
C GLY A 118 21.35 -18.23 -13.57
N LYS A 119 22.09 -17.14 -13.79
CA LYS A 119 23.12 -16.63 -12.87
C LYS A 119 22.56 -15.52 -11.96
N THR A 120 23.08 -15.43 -10.76
CA THR A 120 22.85 -14.28 -9.89
C THR A 120 23.49 -13.02 -10.44
N ILE A 121 23.04 -11.83 -10.02
CA ILE A 121 23.61 -10.56 -10.47
C ILE A 121 25.13 -10.54 -10.28
N ASP A 122 25.64 -11.03 -9.13
CA ASP A 122 27.07 -11.08 -8.83
C ASP A 122 27.86 -12.04 -9.73
N GLU A 123 27.29 -13.22 -10.03
CA GLU A 123 27.90 -14.20 -10.94
C GLU A 123 27.83 -13.71 -12.38
N ALA A 124 26.74 -13.08 -12.79
CA ALA A 124 26.51 -12.52 -14.11
C ALA A 124 27.52 -11.39 -14.39
N MET A 125 27.81 -10.51 -13.41
CA MET A 125 28.82 -9.46 -13.52
C MET A 125 30.26 -9.98 -13.66
N ARG A 126 30.56 -11.16 -13.12
CA ARG A 126 31.88 -11.81 -13.23
C ARG A 126 32.03 -12.68 -14.48
N THR A 127 30.95 -12.81 -15.24
CA THR A 127 30.96 -13.65 -16.45
C THR A 127 31.64 -12.90 -17.59
N GLU A 128 32.81 -13.37 -17.98
CA GLU A 128 33.49 -12.87 -19.18
C GLU A 128 32.85 -13.51 -20.41
N VAL A 129 32.43 -12.68 -21.37
CA VAL A 129 31.79 -13.09 -22.60
C VAL A 129 32.56 -12.51 -23.78
N ASP A 130 32.99 -13.38 -24.67
CA ASP A 130 33.72 -12.99 -25.85
C ASP A 130 32.82 -12.46 -26.97
N ALA A 131 33.34 -11.47 -27.69
CA ALA A 131 32.65 -10.91 -28.86
C ALA A 131 32.63 -11.91 -30.01
N VAL A 132 31.49 -11.98 -30.71
CA VAL A 132 31.32 -12.89 -31.88
C VAL A 132 32.10 -12.36 -33.08
N SER A 133 32.94 -13.20 -33.62
CA SER A 133 33.68 -12.90 -34.87
C SER A 133 32.73 -12.63 -36.05
N GLY A 134 32.95 -11.52 -36.74
CA GLY A 134 32.08 -11.05 -37.82
C GLY A 134 30.84 -10.25 -37.39
N ALA A 135 30.58 -10.12 -36.06
CA ALA A 135 29.58 -9.24 -35.48
C ALA A 135 30.13 -8.50 -34.26
N THR A 136 31.38 -8.15 -34.25
CA THR A 136 32.17 -7.65 -33.10
C THR A 136 31.61 -6.37 -32.52
N PHE A 137 31.16 -5.42 -33.35
CA PHE A 137 30.59 -4.16 -32.86
C PHE A 137 29.27 -4.38 -32.14
N SER A 138 28.35 -5.16 -32.75
CA SER A 138 27.06 -5.48 -32.15
C SER A 138 27.21 -6.33 -30.89
N SER A 139 28.17 -7.30 -30.86
CA SER A 139 28.42 -8.11 -29.65
C SER A 139 28.98 -7.27 -28.51
N LYS A 140 29.95 -6.39 -28.78
CA LYS A 140 30.48 -5.49 -27.75
C LYS A 140 29.40 -4.56 -27.19
N ALA A 141 28.55 -4.03 -28.07
CA ALA A 141 27.42 -3.20 -27.63
C ALA A 141 26.46 -3.95 -26.71
N VAL A 142 26.11 -5.21 -27.05
CA VAL A 142 25.27 -6.07 -26.21
C VAL A 142 25.93 -6.37 -24.87
N ILE A 143 27.22 -6.76 -24.87
CA ILE A 143 27.98 -7.05 -23.65
C ILE A 143 28.00 -5.82 -22.72
N THR A 144 28.38 -4.65 -23.24
CA THR A 144 28.42 -3.41 -22.46
C THR A 144 27.04 -3.00 -21.95
N ASN A 145 25.97 -3.21 -22.72
CA ASN A 145 24.60 -2.95 -22.25
C ASN A 145 24.21 -3.87 -21.08
N VAL A 146 24.55 -5.17 -21.16
CA VAL A 146 24.30 -6.12 -20.06
C VAL A 146 25.08 -5.73 -18.82
N GLU A 147 26.38 -5.42 -18.95
CA GLU A 147 27.21 -4.97 -17.83
C GLU A 147 26.65 -3.73 -17.14
N ARG A 148 26.23 -2.72 -17.91
CA ARG A 148 25.63 -1.50 -17.34
C ARG A 148 24.29 -1.77 -16.67
N GLY A 149 23.45 -2.63 -17.26
CA GLY A 149 22.18 -3.03 -16.68
C GLY A 149 22.35 -3.80 -15.36
N LEU A 150 23.31 -4.71 -15.30
CA LEU A 150 23.64 -5.47 -14.09
C LEU A 150 24.31 -4.58 -13.02
N ALA A 151 25.19 -3.64 -13.43
CA ALA A 151 25.79 -2.66 -12.51
C ALA A 151 24.70 -1.75 -11.88
N PHE A 152 23.74 -1.31 -12.69
CA PHE A 152 22.57 -0.58 -12.22
C PHE A 152 21.75 -1.41 -11.21
N ALA A 153 21.50 -2.69 -11.51
CA ALA A 153 20.82 -3.61 -10.61
C ALA A 153 21.55 -3.76 -9.27
N MET A 154 22.86 -3.91 -9.29
CA MET A 154 23.68 -4.03 -8.09
C MET A 154 23.64 -2.75 -7.24
N GLN A 155 23.73 -1.59 -7.86
CA GLN A 155 23.67 -0.30 -7.17
C GLN A 155 22.30 -0.07 -6.51
N HIS A 156 21.20 -0.51 -7.13
CA HIS A 156 19.83 -0.27 -6.68
C HIS A 156 19.21 -1.51 -5.99
N GLN A 157 20.00 -2.45 -5.52
CA GLN A 157 19.54 -3.71 -4.94
C GLN A 157 18.64 -3.51 -3.71
N GLN A 158 18.93 -2.50 -2.88
CA GLN A 158 18.08 -2.15 -1.75
C GLN A 158 16.73 -1.55 -2.20
N THR A 159 16.77 -0.67 -3.19
CA THR A 159 15.56 -0.08 -3.78
C THR A 159 14.68 -1.16 -4.42
N MET A 160 15.28 -2.10 -5.15
CA MET A 160 14.57 -3.24 -5.75
C MET A 160 13.89 -4.11 -4.69
N LYS A 161 14.56 -4.41 -3.57
CA LYS A 161 13.97 -5.17 -2.46
C LYS A 161 12.81 -4.44 -1.80
N VAL A 162 12.94 -3.13 -1.60
CA VAL A 162 11.83 -2.30 -1.06
C VAL A 162 10.66 -2.30 -2.02
N MET A 163 10.89 -2.05 -3.31
CA MET A 163 9.85 -2.06 -4.33
C MET A 163 9.21 -3.46 -4.50
N GLN A 164 9.98 -4.54 -4.38
CA GLN A 164 9.43 -5.91 -4.36
C GLN A 164 8.55 -6.17 -3.15
N SER A 165 8.97 -5.71 -1.96
CA SER A 165 8.14 -5.84 -0.74
C SER A 165 6.87 -4.99 -0.82
N GLU A 166 6.93 -3.84 -1.49
CA GLU A 166 5.76 -3.02 -1.79
C GLU A 166 4.86 -3.70 -2.83
N ALA A 167 5.42 -4.26 -3.90
CA ALA A 167 4.68 -5.03 -4.91
C ALA A 167 4.06 -6.31 -4.32
N GLU A 168 4.73 -6.99 -3.38
CA GLU A 168 4.14 -8.12 -2.64
C GLU A 168 2.97 -7.69 -1.75
N SER A 169 3.08 -6.54 -1.10
CA SER A 169 1.97 -5.96 -0.35
C SER A 169 0.84 -5.49 -1.27
N GLU A 170 1.17 -5.02 -2.47
CA GLU A 170 0.22 -4.66 -3.52
C GLU A 170 -0.35 -5.90 -4.22
N GLY A 171 0.46 -6.89 -4.56
CA GLY A 171 0.02 -8.14 -5.20
C GLY A 171 -0.96 -8.94 -4.33
N PHE A 172 -0.82 -8.91 -3.01
CA PHE A 172 -1.81 -9.47 -2.09
C PHE A 172 -3.13 -8.68 -2.08
N LEU A 173 -3.08 -7.37 -2.31
CA LEU A 173 -4.27 -6.51 -2.35
C LEU A 173 -4.90 -6.39 -3.75
N PHE A 174 -4.14 -6.63 -4.83
CA PHE A 174 -4.53 -6.31 -6.22
C PHE A 174 -4.52 -7.52 -7.18
N SER A 175 -4.55 -8.76 -6.67
CA SER A 175 -4.77 -9.92 -7.55
C SER A 175 -6.07 -9.71 -8.34
N SER A 176 -5.94 -9.54 -9.65
CA SER A 176 -7.04 -9.28 -10.58
C SER A 176 -8.07 -10.40 -10.53
N GLY A 177 -9.19 -10.13 -9.94
CA GLY A 177 -10.35 -11.03 -9.91
C GLY A 177 -11.08 -11.03 -8.58
N TRP A 178 -12.34 -11.40 -8.63
CA TRP A 178 -13.18 -11.62 -7.45
C TRP A 178 -12.72 -12.89 -6.73
N THR A 179 -11.77 -12.74 -5.82
CA THR A 179 -11.35 -13.86 -4.97
C THR A 179 -12.45 -14.19 -3.95
N VAL A 180 -12.49 -15.43 -3.48
CA VAL A 180 -13.42 -15.86 -2.44
C VAL A 180 -13.34 -14.95 -1.20
N GLY A 181 -12.13 -14.49 -0.86
CA GLY A 181 -11.91 -13.53 0.24
C GLY A 181 -12.56 -12.17 -0.01
N CYS A 182 -12.48 -11.65 -1.23
CA CYS A 182 -13.12 -10.38 -1.59
C CYS A 182 -14.65 -10.48 -1.50
N ILE A 183 -15.25 -11.54 -2.04
CA ILE A 183 -16.69 -11.77 -1.94
C ILE A 183 -17.11 -11.90 -0.48
N ALA A 184 -16.39 -12.68 0.32
CA ALA A 184 -16.68 -12.86 1.74
C ALA A 184 -16.62 -11.51 2.50
N SER A 185 -15.59 -10.69 2.23
CA SER A 185 -15.43 -9.38 2.88
C SER A 185 -16.53 -8.39 2.48
N VAL A 186 -16.93 -8.35 1.21
CA VAL A 186 -18.06 -7.54 0.75
C VAL A 186 -19.37 -7.97 1.44
N VAL A 187 -19.63 -9.27 1.52
CA VAL A 187 -20.82 -9.81 2.19
C VAL A 187 -20.81 -9.44 3.69
N VAL A 188 -19.71 -9.65 4.38
CA VAL A 188 -19.59 -9.31 5.82
C VAL A 188 -19.72 -7.80 6.04
N ALA A 189 -19.14 -6.98 5.16
CA ALA A 189 -19.26 -5.53 5.23
C ALA A 189 -20.70 -5.05 4.99
N LEU A 190 -21.41 -5.62 4.02
CA LEU A 190 -22.83 -5.33 3.77
C LEU A 190 -23.71 -5.74 4.95
N LEU A 191 -23.47 -6.93 5.52
CA LEU A 191 -24.20 -7.38 6.71
C LEU A 191 -23.96 -6.44 7.90
N GLY A 192 -22.72 -6.01 8.13
CA GLY A 192 -22.38 -5.06 9.20
C GLY A 192 -22.90 -3.64 8.94
N ALA A 193 -23.07 -3.24 7.69
CA ALA A 193 -23.66 -1.96 7.34
C ALA A 193 -25.20 -1.97 7.53
N ILE A 194 -25.90 -2.97 7.00
CA ILE A 194 -27.36 -2.96 6.85
C ILE A 194 -28.07 -3.56 8.05
N VAL A 195 -27.66 -4.75 8.51
CA VAL A 195 -28.42 -5.50 9.52
C VAL A 195 -28.59 -4.75 10.85
N PRO A 196 -27.57 -4.02 11.37
CA PRO A 196 -27.72 -3.27 12.62
C PRO A 196 -28.73 -2.11 12.55
N ILE A 197 -29.18 -1.74 11.33
CA ILE A 197 -30.24 -0.74 11.17
C ILE A 197 -31.62 -1.33 11.55
N PHE A 198 -31.83 -2.59 11.14
CA PHE A 198 -33.13 -3.25 11.29
C PHE A 198 -33.22 -4.18 12.50
N SER A 199 -32.08 -4.79 12.90
CA SER A 199 -32.05 -5.80 13.95
C SER A 199 -31.11 -5.40 15.08
N HIS A 200 -31.64 -5.33 16.32
CA HIS A 200 -30.87 -5.05 17.55
C HIS A 200 -30.59 -6.34 18.35
N ASN A 201 -30.58 -7.50 17.70
CA ASN A 201 -30.36 -8.78 18.37
C ASN A 201 -28.94 -8.92 18.87
N ARG A 202 -28.75 -9.15 20.19
CA ARG A 202 -27.43 -9.31 20.82
C ARG A 202 -26.63 -10.50 20.27
N ARG A 203 -27.28 -11.60 19.90
CA ARG A 203 -26.62 -12.78 19.33
C ARG A 203 -26.06 -12.46 17.96
N TRP A 204 -26.86 -11.79 17.12
CA TRP A 204 -26.41 -11.34 15.80
C TRP A 204 -25.20 -10.43 15.89
N HIS A 205 -25.25 -9.45 16.79
CA HIS A 205 -24.14 -8.53 17.01
C HIS A 205 -22.82 -9.27 17.39
N THR A 206 -22.93 -10.36 18.18
CA THR A 206 -21.75 -11.17 18.52
C THR A 206 -21.21 -11.91 17.31
N VAL A 207 -22.08 -12.52 16.51
CA VAL A 207 -21.68 -13.22 15.27
C VAL A 207 -21.01 -12.25 14.31
N GLN A 208 -21.60 -11.07 14.11
CA GLN A 208 -21.03 -10.02 13.27
C GLN A 208 -19.63 -9.58 13.75
N GLN A 209 -19.43 -9.43 15.06
CA GLN A 209 -18.13 -9.07 15.61
C GLN A 209 -17.06 -10.14 15.36
N VAL A 210 -17.42 -11.42 15.48
CA VAL A 210 -16.51 -12.53 15.17
C VAL A 210 -16.18 -12.55 13.67
N LEU A 211 -17.19 -12.38 12.80
CA LEU A 211 -16.98 -12.30 11.36
C LEU A 211 -16.07 -11.11 10.98
N ASN A 212 -16.26 -9.96 11.60
CA ASN A 212 -15.37 -8.80 11.35
C ASN A 212 -13.92 -9.09 11.71
N VAL A 213 -13.66 -9.74 12.87
CA VAL A 213 -12.30 -10.06 13.29
C VAL A 213 -11.67 -11.10 12.36
N VAL A 214 -12.41 -12.16 12.05
CA VAL A 214 -11.87 -13.29 11.26
C VAL A 214 -11.77 -12.93 9.78
N VAL A 215 -12.84 -12.44 9.18
CA VAL A 215 -12.88 -12.18 7.73
C VAL A 215 -12.25 -10.85 7.40
N LEU A 216 -12.74 -9.73 7.96
CA LEU A 216 -12.25 -8.40 7.61
C LEU A 216 -10.88 -8.09 8.24
N GLY A 217 -10.57 -8.66 9.41
CA GLY A 217 -9.29 -8.48 10.09
C GLY A 217 -8.20 -9.45 9.60
N LEU A 218 -8.32 -10.72 10.00
CA LEU A 218 -7.24 -11.70 9.86
C LEU A 218 -7.11 -12.28 8.44
N TRP A 219 -8.22 -12.45 7.72
CA TRP A 219 -8.18 -13.08 6.40
C TRP A 219 -7.92 -12.07 5.27
N THR A 220 -8.70 -10.98 5.22
CA THR A 220 -8.65 -10.05 4.07
C THR A 220 -7.97 -8.71 4.36
N GLY A 221 -7.73 -8.36 5.63
CA GLY A 221 -7.13 -7.09 6.02
C GLY A 221 -7.94 -5.85 5.61
N THR A 222 -9.27 -6.00 5.49
CA THR A 222 -10.17 -4.94 5.00
C THR A 222 -10.59 -4.01 6.13
N PHE A 223 -9.93 -2.89 6.28
CA PHE A 223 -10.22 -1.86 7.29
C PHE A 223 -9.90 -0.46 6.77
N VAL A 224 -10.46 0.57 7.41
CA VAL A 224 -10.15 1.98 7.09
C VAL A 224 -8.87 2.37 7.81
N SER A 225 -7.81 2.62 7.04
CA SER A 225 -6.53 3.19 7.49
C SER A 225 -6.25 4.52 6.79
N PHE A 226 -5.35 5.33 7.35
CA PHE A 226 -4.90 6.55 6.66
C PHE A 226 -4.14 6.21 5.38
N THR A 227 -3.36 5.13 5.37
CA THR A 227 -2.66 4.63 4.19
C THR A 227 -3.62 4.32 3.05
N LEU A 228 -4.73 3.61 3.33
CA LEU A 228 -5.77 3.32 2.33
C LEU A 228 -6.41 4.60 1.79
N LEU A 229 -6.74 5.56 2.66
CA LEU A 229 -7.33 6.83 2.23
C LEU A 229 -6.36 7.62 1.35
N LEU A 230 -5.10 7.73 1.73
CA LEU A 230 -4.09 8.42 0.91
C LEU A 230 -3.91 7.75 -0.46
N ARG A 231 -3.81 6.42 -0.51
CA ARG A 231 -3.72 5.67 -1.77
C ARG A 231 -4.91 5.93 -2.70
N LEU A 232 -6.13 6.01 -2.15
CA LEU A 232 -7.32 6.34 -2.94
C LEU A 232 -7.25 7.75 -3.54
N PHE A 233 -6.68 8.71 -2.82
CA PHE A 233 -6.52 10.08 -3.32
C PHE A 233 -5.33 10.24 -4.27
N SER A 234 -4.22 9.54 -4.04
CA SER A 234 -3.01 9.61 -4.85
C SER A 234 -3.13 8.82 -6.15
N GLY A 235 -3.38 7.51 -6.06
CA GLY A 235 -3.36 6.59 -7.20
C GLY A 235 -4.66 6.52 -8.01
N GLY A 236 -5.77 7.04 -7.47
CA GLY A 236 -7.08 6.85 -8.06
C GLY A 236 -7.58 5.38 -7.96
N ILE A 237 -8.65 5.07 -8.67
CA ILE A 237 -9.23 3.73 -8.72
C ILE A 237 -9.06 3.22 -10.15
N GLY A 238 -8.06 2.37 -10.40
CA GLY A 238 -7.94 1.65 -11.66
C GLY A 238 -9.13 0.69 -11.85
N VAL A 239 -9.63 0.57 -13.07
CA VAL A 239 -10.79 -0.29 -13.39
C VAL A 239 -10.47 -1.75 -13.04
N ASP A 240 -9.22 -2.17 -13.20
CA ASP A 240 -8.75 -3.52 -12.90
C ASP A 240 -8.70 -3.83 -11.40
N ALA A 241 -8.56 -2.79 -10.58
CA ALA A 241 -8.48 -2.89 -9.12
C ALA A 241 -9.86 -2.88 -8.42
N VAL A 242 -10.94 -2.59 -9.15
CA VAL A 242 -12.30 -2.46 -8.55
C VAL A 242 -12.73 -3.75 -7.85
N GLY A 243 -12.40 -4.92 -8.41
CA GLY A 243 -12.75 -6.22 -7.80
C GLY A 243 -12.10 -6.42 -6.43
N SER A 244 -10.82 -6.13 -6.30
CA SER A 244 -10.05 -6.32 -5.06
C SER A 244 -10.32 -5.22 -4.02
N LEU A 245 -10.57 -3.99 -4.49
CA LEU A 245 -10.86 -2.83 -3.63
C LEU A 245 -12.34 -2.70 -3.23
N ALA A 246 -13.24 -3.48 -3.83
CA ALA A 246 -14.69 -3.34 -3.62
C ALA A 246 -15.08 -3.36 -2.13
N ALA A 247 -14.51 -4.28 -1.35
CA ALA A 247 -14.78 -4.36 0.08
C ALA A 247 -14.24 -3.15 0.84
N SER A 248 -13.01 -2.72 0.54
CA SER A 248 -12.37 -1.56 1.17
C SER A 248 -13.11 -0.27 0.85
N LEU A 249 -13.53 -0.08 -0.42
CA LEU A 249 -14.34 1.05 -0.85
C LEU A 249 -15.70 1.08 -0.14
N LEU A 250 -16.38 -0.07 -0.06
CA LEU A 250 -17.64 -0.20 0.67
C LEU A 250 -17.48 0.21 2.13
N VAL A 251 -16.44 -0.28 2.79
CA VAL A 251 -16.16 0.02 4.20
C VAL A 251 -15.83 1.52 4.39
N VAL A 252 -15.07 2.14 3.48
CA VAL A 252 -14.79 3.59 3.48
C VAL A 252 -16.07 4.39 3.27
N ILE A 253 -16.90 4.02 2.29
CA ILE A 253 -18.18 4.68 2.03
C ILE A 253 -19.07 4.64 3.28
N VAL A 254 -19.21 3.47 3.91
CA VAL A 254 -19.97 3.33 5.15
C VAL A 254 -19.38 4.18 6.27
N ALA A 255 -18.05 4.19 6.43
CA ALA A 255 -17.37 4.95 7.47
C ALA A 255 -17.57 6.47 7.32
N LEU A 256 -17.66 6.97 6.09
CA LEU A 256 -17.82 8.40 5.80
C LEU A 256 -19.30 8.85 5.75
N LEU A 257 -20.20 8.01 5.23
CA LEU A 257 -21.61 8.39 5.07
C LEU A 257 -22.42 8.29 6.37
N TYR A 258 -22.22 7.25 7.18
CA TYR A 258 -23.05 7.05 8.38
C TYR A 258 -22.93 8.18 9.43
N PRO A 259 -21.79 8.83 9.63
CA PRO A 259 -21.69 10.02 10.47
C PRO A 259 -22.61 11.16 10.01
N LEU A 260 -22.78 11.37 8.70
CA LEU A 260 -23.69 12.38 8.16
C LEU A 260 -25.14 12.16 8.61
N PHE A 261 -25.59 10.90 8.64
CA PHE A 261 -26.90 10.51 9.10
C PHE A 261 -27.03 10.41 10.64
N GLY A 262 -26.07 10.96 11.38
CA GLY A 262 -26.12 11.04 12.84
C GLY A 262 -25.72 9.76 13.57
N ARG A 263 -25.02 8.84 12.90
CA ARG A 263 -24.51 7.57 13.47
C ARG A 263 -22.97 7.52 13.43
N PRO A 264 -22.24 8.42 14.11
CA PRO A 264 -20.77 8.55 13.97
C PRO A 264 -19.98 7.34 14.48
N ALA A 265 -20.59 6.48 15.28
CA ALA A 265 -19.93 5.29 15.83
C ALA A 265 -20.29 4.00 15.06
N HIS A 266 -21.05 4.06 13.97
CA HIS A 266 -21.55 2.86 13.28
C HIS A 266 -20.40 1.99 12.76
N TYR A 267 -19.46 2.56 12.02
CA TYR A 267 -18.27 1.83 11.53
C TYR A 267 -17.49 1.17 12.69
N CYS A 268 -17.15 1.94 13.71
CA CYS A 268 -16.37 1.42 14.85
C CYS A 268 -17.13 0.34 15.67
N ALA A 269 -18.47 0.35 15.63
CA ALA A 269 -19.29 -0.58 16.39
C ALA A 269 -19.59 -1.88 15.66
N HIS A 270 -19.73 -1.81 14.32
CA HIS A 270 -20.32 -2.90 13.55
C HIS A 270 -19.43 -3.42 12.41
N LEU A 271 -18.37 -2.70 12.02
CA LEU A 271 -17.52 -3.05 10.88
C LEU A 271 -16.04 -3.12 11.23
N CYS A 272 -15.55 -2.26 12.12
CA CYS A 272 -14.13 -2.20 12.46
C CYS A 272 -13.65 -3.50 13.15
N PRO A 273 -12.67 -4.25 12.59
CA PRO A 273 -12.18 -5.49 13.19
C PRO A 273 -11.55 -5.25 14.57
N LEU A 274 -10.76 -4.19 14.73
CA LEU A 274 -10.14 -3.86 16.02
C LEU A 274 -11.18 -3.44 17.07
N GLY A 275 -12.20 -2.67 16.67
CA GLY A 275 -13.32 -2.34 17.54
C GLY A 275 -14.09 -3.57 17.99
N SER A 276 -14.32 -4.51 17.07
CA SER A 276 -14.99 -5.79 17.34
C SER A 276 -14.16 -6.68 18.26
N ALA A 277 -12.84 -6.78 18.05
CA ALA A 277 -11.93 -7.54 18.92
C ALA A 277 -11.92 -6.99 20.36
N GLN A 278 -11.86 -5.66 20.52
CA GLN A 278 -11.92 -5.02 21.84
C GLN A 278 -13.27 -5.25 22.55
N ASP A 279 -14.38 -5.26 21.81
CA ASP A 279 -15.69 -5.55 22.41
C ASP A 279 -15.81 -7.01 22.84
N LEU A 280 -15.31 -7.95 22.03
CA LEU A 280 -15.27 -9.37 22.39
C LEU A 280 -14.42 -9.60 23.64
N ALA A 281 -13.22 -9.01 23.71
CA ALA A 281 -12.36 -9.04 24.90
C ALA A 281 -13.06 -8.43 26.12
N GLY A 282 -13.77 -7.32 25.92
CA GLY A 282 -14.54 -6.66 26.99
C GLY A 282 -15.71 -7.46 27.55
N ARG A 283 -16.11 -8.57 26.91
CA ARG A 283 -17.19 -9.48 27.42
C ARG A 283 -16.67 -10.48 28.45
N LEU A 284 -15.35 -10.67 28.52
CA LEU A 284 -14.74 -11.62 29.46
C LEU A 284 -14.99 -11.22 30.92
N THR A 285 -15.16 -9.94 31.21
CA THR A 285 -15.45 -9.49 32.59
C THR A 285 -16.69 -8.61 32.67
N LYS A 286 -17.51 -8.85 33.69
CA LYS A 286 -18.70 -8.02 33.98
C LYS A 286 -18.33 -6.77 34.80
N ARG A 287 -17.23 -6.82 35.55
CA ARG A 287 -16.77 -5.73 36.42
C ARG A 287 -15.95 -4.73 35.61
N LYS A 288 -16.56 -3.61 35.28
CA LYS A 288 -15.91 -2.50 34.60
C LYS A 288 -15.80 -1.31 35.54
N PRO A 289 -14.59 -0.88 35.91
CA PRO A 289 -14.43 0.31 36.74
C PRO A 289 -14.94 1.55 36.00
N ALA A 290 -15.72 2.37 36.67
CA ALA A 290 -16.13 3.66 36.14
C ALA A 290 -14.93 4.61 36.16
N LEU A 291 -14.46 5.04 34.99
CA LEU A 291 -13.39 6.04 34.90
C LEU A 291 -13.90 7.43 35.37
N PRO A 292 -13.14 8.13 36.21
CA PRO A 292 -13.50 9.51 36.62
C PRO A 292 -13.68 10.41 35.39
N HIS A 293 -14.70 11.28 35.45
CA HIS A 293 -15.01 12.19 34.32
C HIS A 293 -13.79 13.06 33.90
N LYS A 294 -12.95 13.47 34.84
CA LYS A 294 -11.72 14.23 34.57
C LYS A 294 -10.74 13.43 33.69
N VAL A 295 -10.55 12.15 33.99
CA VAL A 295 -9.66 11.24 33.19
C VAL A 295 -10.23 11.02 31.80
N VAL A 296 -11.52 10.77 31.67
CA VAL A 296 -12.18 10.62 30.36
C VAL A 296 -12.04 11.87 29.51
N LYS A 297 -12.23 13.06 30.12
CA LYS A 297 -12.06 14.34 29.42
C LYS A 297 -10.60 14.54 28.97
N ALA A 298 -9.63 14.29 29.85
CA ALA A 298 -8.21 14.41 29.52
C ALA A 298 -7.81 13.48 28.36
N LEU A 299 -8.22 12.20 28.39
CA LEU A 299 -7.94 11.23 27.36
C LEU A 299 -8.62 11.55 26.01
N THR A 300 -9.82 12.11 26.04
CA THR A 300 -10.49 12.55 24.80
C THR A 300 -9.82 13.79 24.20
N THR A 301 -9.37 14.73 25.02
CA THR A 301 -8.59 15.89 24.57
C THR A 301 -7.24 15.44 24.01
N PHE A 302 -6.56 14.51 24.69
CA PHE A 302 -5.31 13.90 24.19
C PHE A 302 -5.50 13.29 22.78
N ARG A 303 -6.57 12.52 22.56
CA ARG A 303 -6.86 11.95 21.24
C ARG A 303 -7.06 13.00 20.15
N GLN A 304 -7.77 14.11 20.47
CA GLN A 304 -7.98 15.21 19.53
C GLN A 304 -6.67 15.93 19.20
N LEU A 305 -5.85 16.17 20.22
CA LEU A 305 -4.53 16.79 20.05
C LEU A 305 -3.59 15.88 19.25
N LEU A 306 -3.56 14.58 19.57
CA LEU A 306 -2.80 13.60 18.80
C LEU A 306 -3.21 13.60 17.34
N TRP A 307 -4.51 13.58 17.05
CA TRP A 307 -5.02 13.64 15.68
C TRP A 307 -4.61 14.94 14.97
N ALA A 308 -4.71 16.09 15.62
CA ALA A 308 -4.31 17.37 15.05
C ALA A 308 -2.80 17.42 14.73
N VAL A 309 -1.97 16.91 15.64
CA VAL A 309 -0.51 16.82 15.43
C VAL A 309 -0.18 15.88 14.27
N LEU A 310 -0.80 14.69 14.20
CA LEU A 310 -0.57 13.74 13.11
C LEU A 310 -1.02 14.32 11.76
N MET A 311 -2.14 15.05 11.71
CA MET A 311 -2.58 15.76 10.51
C MET A 311 -1.59 16.86 10.09
N ALA A 312 -1.08 17.63 11.04
CA ALA A 312 -0.08 18.65 10.75
C ALA A 312 1.23 18.05 10.22
N LEU A 313 1.72 16.96 10.82
CA LEU A 313 2.90 16.24 10.36
C LEU A 313 2.70 15.65 8.94
N MET A 314 1.51 15.18 8.64
CA MET A 314 1.16 14.66 7.32
C MET A 314 1.13 15.78 6.27
N LEU A 315 0.56 16.96 6.59
CA LEU A 315 0.52 18.11 5.69
C LEU A 315 1.92 18.70 5.44
N THR A 316 2.81 18.67 6.43
CA THR A 316 4.19 19.15 6.26
C THR A 316 5.10 18.12 5.58
N GLY A 317 4.64 16.88 5.40
CA GLY A 317 5.44 15.79 4.82
C GLY A 317 6.66 15.36 5.66
N THR A 318 6.85 15.92 6.85
CA THR A 318 8.07 15.74 7.65
C THR A 318 8.20 14.35 8.25
N TRP A 319 7.09 13.71 8.59
CA TRP A 319 7.10 12.37 9.17
C TRP A 319 5.83 11.60 8.82
N THR A 320 5.92 10.73 7.82
CA THR A 320 4.82 9.88 7.36
C THR A 320 4.88 8.45 7.90
N ALA A 321 6.04 8.03 8.42
CA ALA A 321 6.27 6.68 8.94
C ALA A 321 5.36 6.27 10.11
N TRP A 322 4.67 7.21 10.78
CA TRP A 322 3.71 6.88 11.83
C TRP A 322 2.51 6.06 11.32
N MET A 323 2.21 6.14 10.03
CA MET A 323 1.13 5.37 9.40
C MET A 323 1.38 3.87 9.45
N ASP A 324 2.64 3.45 9.43
CA ASP A 324 3.03 2.04 9.54
C ASP A 324 2.84 1.49 10.96
N TYR A 325 2.71 2.39 11.94
CA TYR A 325 2.45 2.05 13.35
C TYR A 325 0.97 2.10 13.75
N GLU A 326 0.04 2.18 12.79
CA GLU A 326 -1.38 2.04 13.08
C GLU A 326 -1.67 0.64 13.64
N LEU A 327 -2.42 0.54 14.75
CA LEU A 327 -2.74 -0.76 15.37
C LEU A 327 -3.55 -1.69 14.46
N PHE A 328 -4.13 -1.19 13.40
CA PHE A 328 -4.82 -2.01 12.41
C PHE A 328 -3.87 -2.93 11.64
N THR A 329 -2.61 -2.50 11.45
CA THR A 329 -1.59 -3.31 10.78
C THR A 329 -1.25 -4.58 11.55
N ALA A 330 -1.57 -4.66 12.86
CA ALA A 330 -1.41 -5.89 13.65
C ALA A 330 -2.24 -7.07 13.09
N PHE A 331 -3.32 -6.83 12.36
CA PHE A 331 -4.06 -7.88 11.67
C PHE A 331 -3.30 -8.46 10.47
N LEU A 332 -2.37 -7.69 9.90
CA LEU A 332 -1.46 -8.13 8.84
C LEU A 332 -0.17 -8.67 9.48
N TYR A 333 -0.29 -9.77 10.22
CA TYR A 333 0.76 -10.33 11.08
C TYR A 333 2.08 -10.61 10.35
N SER A 334 2.07 -10.83 9.04
CA SER A 334 3.26 -11.08 8.23
C SER A 334 4.11 -9.83 7.97
N SER A 335 3.49 -8.64 7.95
CA SER A 335 4.16 -7.35 7.66
C SER A 335 4.21 -6.41 8.85
N ALA A 336 3.50 -6.74 9.96
CA ALA A 336 3.42 -5.89 11.13
C ALA A 336 4.72 -5.92 11.96
N SER A 337 5.17 -4.74 12.41
CA SER A 337 6.25 -4.65 13.39
C SER A 337 5.86 -5.33 14.71
N VAL A 338 6.81 -6.02 15.34
CA VAL A 338 6.60 -6.69 16.64
C VAL A 338 6.04 -5.72 17.70
N TRP A 339 6.48 -4.47 17.69
CA TRP A 339 5.98 -3.44 18.59
C TRP A 339 4.50 -3.13 18.43
N VAL A 340 4.00 -3.14 17.19
CA VAL A 340 2.58 -2.92 16.89
C VAL A 340 1.74 -4.09 17.37
N ILE A 341 2.23 -5.32 17.21
CA ILE A 341 1.55 -6.53 17.71
C ILE A 341 1.48 -6.50 19.23
N VAL A 342 2.60 -6.22 19.91
CA VAL A 342 2.64 -6.10 21.38
C VAL A 342 1.66 -5.04 21.87
N LEU A 343 1.65 -3.86 21.22
CA LEU A 343 0.75 -2.78 21.59
C LEU A 343 -0.72 -3.16 21.37
N ALA A 344 -1.04 -3.86 20.29
CA ALA A 344 -2.38 -4.36 20.01
C ALA A 344 -2.84 -5.35 21.09
N VAL A 345 -1.98 -6.27 21.52
CA VAL A 345 -2.25 -7.21 22.62
C VAL A 345 -2.47 -6.46 23.93
N VAL A 346 -1.66 -5.47 24.25
CA VAL A 346 -1.84 -4.62 25.46
C VAL A 346 -3.20 -3.96 25.45
N PHE A 347 -3.62 -3.34 24.32
CA PHE A 347 -4.95 -2.71 24.22
C PHE A 347 -6.09 -3.74 24.25
N LEU A 348 -5.91 -4.96 23.76
CA LEU A 348 -6.90 -6.03 23.92
C LEU A 348 -7.04 -6.45 25.37
N VAL A 349 -5.95 -6.61 26.10
CA VAL A 349 -5.96 -6.92 27.54
C VAL A 349 -6.63 -5.79 28.32
N LEU A 350 -6.29 -4.53 28.04
CA LEU A 350 -6.93 -3.37 28.66
C LEU A 350 -8.44 -3.31 28.37
N SER A 351 -8.88 -3.86 27.23
CA SER A 351 -10.29 -3.86 26.83
C SER A 351 -11.17 -4.73 27.74
N VAL A 352 -10.56 -5.65 28.51
CA VAL A 352 -11.26 -6.45 29.51
C VAL A 352 -11.86 -5.58 30.61
N TRP A 353 -11.15 -4.52 31.03
CA TRP A 353 -11.59 -3.62 32.11
C TRP A 353 -12.18 -2.32 31.58
N VAL A 354 -11.61 -1.74 30.51
CA VAL A 354 -12.07 -0.47 29.93
C VAL A 354 -12.71 -0.73 28.57
N PRO A 355 -13.97 -0.31 28.33
CA PRO A 355 -14.62 -0.53 27.05
C PRO A 355 -13.93 0.26 25.93
N ARG A 356 -13.38 -0.47 24.95
CA ARG A 356 -12.72 0.02 23.73
C ARG A 356 -11.64 1.09 24.01
N PRO A 357 -10.60 0.81 24.80
CA PRO A 357 -9.64 1.84 25.23
C PRO A 357 -8.92 2.49 24.05
N TYR A 358 -8.47 1.73 23.05
CA TYR A 358 -7.81 2.27 21.87
C TYR A 358 -8.77 3.13 21.03
N CYS A 359 -9.91 2.56 20.61
CA CYS A 359 -10.87 3.26 19.76
C CYS A 359 -11.43 4.54 20.41
N ARG A 360 -11.50 4.56 21.74
CA ARG A 360 -12.06 5.70 22.49
C ARG A 360 -11.04 6.81 22.73
N PHE A 361 -9.77 6.46 22.99
CA PHE A 361 -8.79 7.40 23.54
C PHE A 361 -7.54 7.62 22.69
N VAL A 362 -7.27 6.78 21.72
CA VAL A 362 -6.02 6.83 20.93
C VAL A 362 -6.25 6.87 19.44
N CYS A 363 -7.23 6.11 18.92
CA CYS A 363 -7.42 5.87 17.49
C CYS A 363 -7.58 7.18 16.69
N PRO A 364 -6.64 7.50 15.76
CA PRO A 364 -6.73 8.70 14.94
C PRO A 364 -7.86 8.59 13.90
N THR A 365 -8.05 7.43 13.28
CA THR A 365 -9.17 7.15 12.36
C THR A 365 -10.52 7.32 13.05
N GLY A 366 -10.62 6.95 14.34
CA GLY A 366 -11.81 7.19 15.15
C GLY A 366 -12.10 8.68 15.41
N SER A 367 -11.10 9.55 15.35
CA SER A 367 -11.29 11.01 15.43
C SER A 367 -11.83 11.55 14.11
N LEU A 368 -11.29 11.12 12.99
CA LEU A 368 -11.72 11.48 11.64
C LEU A 368 -13.21 11.11 11.41
N ILE A 369 -13.64 9.94 11.84
CA ILE A 369 -15.03 9.47 11.61
C ILE A 369 -16.04 10.10 12.60
N LYS A 370 -15.61 10.55 13.78
CA LYS A 370 -16.50 11.12 14.81
C LYS A 370 -16.64 12.64 14.78
N MET A 371 -16.04 13.29 13.79
CA MET A 371 -16.17 14.73 13.57
C MET A 371 -17.55 15.22 13.17
#